data_e135603327a56f46e04a4d1680a9df79
#
_entry.id   e135603327a56f46e04a4d1680a9df79
#
_cell.length_a   1.000
_cell.length_b   1.000
_cell.length_c   1.000
_cell.angle_alpha   90.00
_cell.angle_beta   90.00
_cell.angle_gamma   90.00
#
_symmetry.space_group_name_H-M   'P 1'
#
loop_
_entity.id
_entity.type
_entity.pdbx_description
1 polymer ?
#
loop_
_entity_poly.entity_id
_entity_poly.type
_entity_poly.pdbx_seq_one_letter_code
_entity_poly.pdbx_strand_id
1 'polypeptide(L)' 'MKELKQVVGIDVAQKELVVTIGRLLEDLSVDLFSYKVFKNNDKGFLSLVEWVAKLVENPQEV' A
#
# COMPACT_ATOMS: atom_id res chain seq x y z
N MET A 1 -3.01 7.51 18.96
CA MET A 1 -1.66 6.94 19.04
C MET A 1 -0.76 7.53 17.95
N LYS A 2 0.50 7.71 18.24
CA LYS A 2 1.40 8.33 17.28
C LYS A 2 1.78 7.33 16.17
N GLU A 3 1.79 7.81 14.95
CA GLU A 3 2.17 7.02 13.80
C GLU A 3 3.68 7.03 13.62
N LEU A 4 4.31 5.86 13.48
CA LEU A 4 5.75 5.75 13.28
C LEU A 4 6.12 5.79 11.81
N LYS A 5 5.39 5.04 10.96
CA LYS A 5 5.62 5.09 9.52
C LYS A 5 4.47 4.44 8.76
N GLN A 6 4.39 4.75 7.48
CA GLN A 6 3.46 4.09 6.59
C GLN A 6 4.04 2.77 6.10
N VAL A 7 3.17 1.80 5.88
CA VAL A 7 3.57 0.50 5.35
C VAL A 7 2.70 0.16 4.15
N VAL A 8 3.31 -0.48 3.16
CA VAL A 8 2.62 -0.94 1.96
C VAL A 8 2.92 -2.42 1.82
N GLY A 9 1.87 -3.23 1.82
CA GLY A 9 2.00 -4.65 1.59
C GLY A 9 1.44 -5.02 0.22
N ILE A 10 2.15 -5.84 -0.53
CA ILE A 10 1.70 -6.30 -1.84
C ILE A 10 1.69 -7.82 -1.82
N ASP A 11 0.51 -8.39 -2.04
CA ASP A 11 0.34 -9.83 -2.17
C ASP A 11 0.18 -10.16 -3.65
N VAL A 12 1.15 -10.87 -4.21
CA VAL A 12 1.19 -11.17 -5.64
C VAL A 12 0.58 -12.53 -5.89
N ALA A 13 -0.54 -12.54 -6.61
CA ALA A 13 -1.16 -13.76 -7.10
C ALA A 13 -0.99 -13.84 -8.61
N GLN A 14 -1.31 -14.98 -9.18
CA GLN A 14 -1.10 -15.21 -10.60
C GLN A 14 -1.81 -14.19 -11.49
N LYS A 15 -3.04 -13.83 -11.13
CA LYS A 15 -3.86 -12.93 -11.95
C LYS A 15 -4.13 -11.59 -11.32
N GLU A 16 -3.79 -11.43 -10.05
CA GLU A 16 -4.17 -10.24 -9.30
C GLU A 16 -3.05 -9.81 -8.36
N LEU A 17 -3.00 -8.51 -8.11
CA LEU A 17 -2.12 -7.90 -7.11
C LEU A 17 -3.02 -7.28 -6.05
N VAL A 18 -2.87 -7.70 -4.79
CA VAL A 18 -3.62 -7.10 -3.69
C VAL A 18 -2.68 -6.19 -2.93
N VAL A 19 -3.02 -4.91 -2.88
CA VAL A 19 -2.20 -3.90 -2.23
C VAL A 19 -2.91 -3.41 -0.97
N THR A 20 -2.23 -3.47 0.15
CA THR A 20 -2.75 -3.01 1.42
C THR A 20 -1.88 -1.87 1.93
N ILE A 21 -2.51 -0.81 2.39
CA ILE A 21 -1.80 0.34 2.95
C ILE A 21 -2.21 0.50 4.41
N GLY A 22 -1.22 0.64 5.26
CA GLY A 22 -1.45 0.81 6.68
C GLY A 22 -0.40 1.73 7.29
N ARG A 23 -0.41 1.77 8.60
CA ARG A 23 0.56 2.56 9.37
C ARG A 23 1.00 1.76 10.59
N LEU A 24 2.27 1.90 10.91
CA LEU A 24 2.83 1.30 12.11
C LEU A 24 2.67 2.29 13.26
N LEU A 25 2.11 1.84 14.36
CA LEU A 25 1.85 2.66 15.53
C LEU A 25 2.93 2.44 16.60
N GLU A 26 2.92 3.31 17.61
CA GLU A 26 3.92 3.26 18.70
C GLU A 26 3.98 1.93 19.44
N ASP A 27 2.85 1.25 19.56
CA ASP A 27 2.78 -0.03 20.26
C ASP A 27 3.15 -1.21 19.36
N LEU A 28 3.71 -0.92 18.18
CA LEU A 28 4.12 -1.88 17.18
C LEU A 28 2.94 -2.61 16.51
N SER A 29 1.73 -2.11 16.69
CA SER A 29 0.59 -2.63 15.95
C SER A 29 0.52 -1.97 14.57
N VAL A 30 -0.16 -2.63 13.63
CA VAL A 30 -0.37 -2.10 12.29
C VAL A 30 -1.84 -1.82 12.09
N ASP A 31 -2.14 -0.60 11.68
CA ASP A 31 -3.51 -0.16 11.38
C ASP A 31 -3.67 -0.10 9.86
N LEU A 32 -4.38 -1.06 9.30
CA LEU A 32 -4.64 -1.13 7.86
C LEU A 32 -5.85 -0.28 7.54
N PHE A 33 -5.68 0.73 6.71
CA PHE A 33 -6.77 1.67 6.43
C PHE A 33 -7.21 1.69 4.97
N SER A 34 -6.51 1.01 4.08
CA SER A 34 -6.91 0.98 2.68
C SER A 34 -6.37 -0.27 2.00
N TYR A 35 -7.16 -0.81 1.05
CA TYR A 35 -6.63 -1.85 0.19
C TYR A 35 -7.30 -1.78 -1.17
N LYS A 36 -6.65 -2.33 -2.18
CA LYS A 36 -7.20 -2.37 -3.52
C LYS A 36 -6.60 -3.53 -4.29
N VAL A 37 -7.38 -4.08 -5.20
CA VAL A 37 -6.97 -5.19 -6.06
C VAL A 37 -6.73 -4.67 -7.46
N PHE A 38 -5.60 -5.06 -8.04
CA PHE A 38 -5.22 -4.69 -9.41
C PHE A 38 -4.97 -5.95 -10.22
N LYS A 39 -5.08 -5.84 -11.54
CA LYS A 39 -4.73 -6.96 -12.40
C LYS A 39 -3.23 -7.12 -12.45
N ASN A 40 -2.76 -8.37 -12.48
CA ASN A 40 -1.33 -8.65 -12.57
C ASN A 40 -0.88 -8.58 -14.02
N ASN A 41 -0.79 -7.37 -14.56
CA ASN A 41 -0.29 -7.06 -15.89
C ASN A 41 0.29 -5.65 -15.90
N ASP A 42 0.84 -5.24 -17.03
CA ASP A 42 1.52 -3.94 -17.11
C ASP A 42 0.59 -2.77 -16.77
N LYS A 43 -0.64 -2.81 -17.29
CA LYS A 43 -1.61 -1.75 -17.00
C LYS A 43 -2.02 -1.73 -15.54
N GLY A 44 -2.23 -2.89 -14.96
CA GLY A 44 -2.56 -3.00 -13.55
C GLY A 44 -1.44 -2.51 -12.67
N PHE A 45 -0.22 -2.82 -13.02
CA PHE A 45 0.95 -2.37 -12.29
C PHE A 45 1.09 -0.85 -12.31
N LEU A 46 0.89 -0.23 -13.47
CA LEU A 46 0.93 1.23 -13.58
C LEU A 46 -0.17 1.88 -12.75
N SER A 47 -1.37 1.32 -12.78
CA SER A 47 -2.48 1.82 -11.96
C SER A 47 -2.16 1.71 -10.48
N LEU A 48 -1.53 0.62 -10.07
CA LEU A 48 -1.10 0.41 -8.70
C LEU A 48 -0.11 1.49 -8.26
N VAL A 49 0.89 1.76 -9.08
CA VAL A 49 1.90 2.78 -8.76
C VAL A 49 1.25 4.15 -8.60
N GLU A 50 0.34 4.50 -9.51
CA GLU A 50 -0.36 5.78 -9.43
C GLU A 50 -1.23 5.87 -8.17
N TRP A 51 -1.92 4.78 -7.84
CA TRP A 51 -2.78 4.76 -6.67
C TRP A 51 -1.99 4.94 -5.38
N VAL A 52 -0.88 4.22 -5.26
CA VAL A 52 -0.01 4.34 -4.09
C VAL A 52 0.56 5.75 -4.00
N ALA A 53 1.00 6.32 -5.11
CA ALA A 53 1.55 7.67 -5.14
C ALA A 53 0.55 8.72 -4.69
N LYS A 54 -0.73 8.52 -5.00
CA LYS A 54 -1.78 9.45 -4.56
C LYS A 54 -2.10 9.34 -3.08
N LEU A 55 -2.02 8.12 -2.53
CA LEU A 55 -2.33 7.89 -1.13
C LEU A 55 -1.17 8.25 -0.20
N VAL A 56 0.03 8.18 -0.71
CA VAL A 56 1.23 8.53 0.04
C VAL A 56 1.62 9.95 -0.33
N GLU A 57 1.35 10.90 0.58
CA GLU A 57 1.62 12.31 0.32
C GLU A 57 3.11 12.59 0.13
N ASN A 58 3.95 11.80 0.77
CA ASN A 58 5.38 11.99 0.69
C ASN A 58 6.05 10.65 0.43
N PRO A 59 6.11 10.22 -0.84
CA PRO A 59 6.64 8.90 -1.19
C PRO A 59 8.07 8.65 -0.72
N GLN A 60 8.84 9.69 -0.52
CA GLN A 60 10.22 9.56 -0.08
C GLN A 60 10.35 9.06 1.36
N GLU A 61 9.28 9.14 2.14
CA GLU A 61 9.27 8.71 3.54
C GLU A 61 8.75 7.29 3.73
N VAL A 62 8.34 6.65 2.67
CA VAL A 62 7.76 5.29 2.73
C VAL A 62 8.84 4.23 2.68
#